data_0712fd4df0ec454f31421c3e45bdf6ad
#
_entry.id   0712fd4df0ec454f31421c3e45bdf6ad
#
_cell.length_a   1.000
_cell.length_b   1.000
_cell.length_c   1.000
_cell.angle_alpha   90.00
_cell.angle_beta   90.00
_cell.angle_gamma   90.00
#
_symmetry.space_group_name_H-M   'P 1'
#
loop_
_entity.id
_entity.type
_entity.pdbx_description
1 polymer ?
#
loop_
_entity_poly.entity_id
_entity_poly.type
_entity_poly.pdbx_seq_one_letter_code
_entity_poly.pdbx_strand_id
1 'polypeptide(L)'
;NKPASIVSFVEGKDKNKLDIKDCYEIGKNIAKLHIASKKIKLYRKNSMSISSWSKLLNKIGNRGKKIDVNLNSLMKTSLKDIKKKWPRKLSSGIIHGDLFIDNIFFKNNKFYGYIDFYFSSNDFLIYEIAICINALCFDKKNTKFIFNKKKSINLIKGYSSLKKLSEKEKDSLNVLCRGAALRYLLTRAYDYLNTPKNAIIKIKNPHEYIQKLKLHNKFINFKDYYN
;
A
#
# COMPACT_ATOMS: atom_id res chain seq x y z
N ASN A 1 14.48 23.03 13.86
CA ASN A 1 15.23 21.78 13.91
C ASN A 1 14.33 20.65 13.42
N LYS A 2 14.85 19.82 12.48
CA LYS A 2 14.18 18.60 12.03
C LYS A 2 15.03 17.40 12.49
N PRO A 3 14.41 16.31 12.97
CA PRO A 3 15.16 15.11 13.31
C PRO A 3 15.81 14.53 12.06
N ALA A 4 17.03 14.05 12.21
CA ALA A 4 17.78 13.36 11.16
C ALA A 4 18.38 12.07 11.72
N SER A 5 18.62 11.08 10.86
CA SER A 5 19.27 9.83 11.21
C SER A 5 20.33 9.47 10.17
N ILE A 6 21.38 8.84 10.62
CA ILE A 6 22.41 8.21 9.77
C ILE A 6 22.19 6.71 9.86
N VAL A 7 22.02 6.06 8.73
CA VAL A 7 21.79 4.61 8.63
C VAL A 7 22.83 3.96 7.73
N SER A 8 23.05 2.66 7.89
CA SER A 8 23.90 1.90 6.99
C SER A 8 23.39 1.98 5.57
N PHE A 9 24.30 2.15 4.62
CA PHE A 9 23.96 2.15 3.20
C PHE A 9 23.47 0.75 2.78
N VAL A 10 22.30 0.69 2.16
CA VAL A 10 21.76 -0.54 1.57
C VAL A 10 22.22 -0.61 0.12
N GLU A 11 23.07 -1.58 -0.18
CA GLU A 11 23.55 -1.79 -1.55
C GLU A 11 22.42 -2.29 -2.47
N GLY A 12 22.64 -2.15 -3.79
CA GLY A 12 21.69 -2.57 -4.81
C GLY A 12 20.85 -1.41 -5.34
N LYS A 13 19.80 -1.75 -6.05
CA LYS A 13 18.89 -0.79 -6.67
C LYS A 13 17.48 -1.41 -6.81
N ASP A 14 16.50 -0.57 -6.99
CA ASP A 14 15.16 -0.98 -7.38
C ASP A 14 15.14 -1.61 -8.79
N LYS A 15 14.08 -2.32 -9.09
CA LYS A 15 13.80 -2.87 -10.42
C LYS A 15 12.74 -2.04 -11.12
N ASN A 16 12.90 -1.80 -12.42
CA ASN A 16 11.86 -1.15 -13.23
C ASN A 16 10.56 -1.98 -13.30
N LYS A 17 10.68 -3.30 -13.20
CA LYS A 17 9.56 -4.23 -13.27
C LYS A 17 9.86 -5.47 -12.43
N LEU A 18 8.89 -5.87 -11.62
CA LEU A 18 8.95 -7.11 -10.85
C LEU A 18 8.37 -8.28 -11.65
N ASP A 19 8.98 -9.44 -11.51
CA ASP A 19 8.42 -10.69 -11.97
C ASP A 19 7.65 -11.42 -10.84
N ILE A 20 7.19 -12.63 -11.12
CA ILE A 20 6.42 -13.46 -10.18
C ILE A 20 7.31 -13.95 -9.02
N LYS A 21 8.58 -14.29 -9.33
CA LYS A 21 9.57 -14.74 -8.32
C LYS A 21 9.94 -13.61 -7.37
N ASP A 22 10.12 -12.41 -7.91
CA ASP A 22 10.35 -11.21 -7.09
C ASP A 22 9.21 -11.00 -6.08
N CYS A 23 7.95 -11.12 -6.54
CA CYS A 23 6.79 -10.97 -5.66
C CYS A 23 6.78 -12.02 -4.54
N TYR A 24 7.16 -13.26 -4.81
CA TYR A 24 7.29 -14.30 -3.78
C TYR A 24 8.37 -13.92 -2.76
N GLU A 25 9.57 -13.54 -3.20
CA GLU A 25 10.66 -13.16 -2.31
C GLU A 25 10.33 -11.91 -1.49
N ILE A 26 9.68 -10.91 -2.08
CA ILE A 26 9.19 -9.74 -1.35
C ILE A 26 8.22 -10.18 -0.25
N GLY A 27 7.21 -10.99 -0.57
CA GLY A 27 6.26 -11.48 0.42
C GLY A 27 6.93 -12.23 1.57
N LYS A 28 7.87 -13.12 1.26
CA LYS A 28 8.66 -13.86 2.26
C LYS A 28 9.47 -12.94 3.17
N ASN A 29 10.09 -11.90 2.61
CA ASN A 29 10.89 -10.95 3.38
C ASN A 29 10.02 -9.96 4.18
N ILE A 30 8.81 -9.63 3.74
CA ILE A 30 7.82 -8.93 4.59
C ILE A 30 7.48 -9.78 5.83
N ALA A 31 7.27 -11.08 5.67
CA ALA A 31 7.02 -11.96 6.81
C ALA A 31 8.21 -12.00 7.79
N LYS A 32 9.46 -12.03 7.27
CA LYS A 32 10.68 -11.91 8.11
C LYS A 32 10.72 -10.58 8.87
N LEU A 33 10.44 -9.46 8.20
CA LEU A 33 10.37 -8.15 8.83
C LEU A 33 9.35 -8.15 9.99
N HIS A 34 8.15 -8.65 9.74
CA HIS A 34 7.09 -8.73 10.75
C HIS A 34 7.45 -9.66 11.92
N ILE A 35 8.16 -10.75 11.67
CA ILE A 35 8.62 -11.67 12.72
C ILE A 35 9.73 -11.03 13.54
N ALA A 36 10.73 -10.44 12.88
CA ALA A 36 11.86 -9.80 13.55
C ALA A 36 11.42 -8.60 14.41
N SER A 37 10.48 -7.79 13.89
CA SER A 37 9.99 -6.60 14.59
C SER A 37 9.15 -6.88 15.83
N LYS A 38 8.69 -8.12 16.06
CA LYS A 38 7.97 -8.49 17.30
C LYS A 38 8.78 -8.24 18.57
N LYS A 39 10.11 -8.28 18.48
CA LYS A 39 11.02 -8.01 19.61
C LYS A 39 11.17 -6.52 19.90
N ILE A 40 10.75 -5.66 19.00
CA ILE A 40 10.88 -4.20 19.13
C ILE A 40 9.71 -3.67 19.94
N LYS A 41 9.99 -3.07 21.11
CA LYS A 41 8.99 -2.50 22.01
C LYS A 41 8.63 -1.03 21.68
N LEU A 42 8.87 -0.58 20.45
CA LEU A 42 8.52 0.76 20.03
C LEU A 42 7.09 0.80 19.49
N TYR A 43 6.38 1.85 19.84
CA TYR A 43 5.04 2.11 19.33
C TYR A 43 4.97 3.45 18.61
N ARG A 44 4.54 3.42 17.36
CA ARG A 44 4.20 4.59 16.57
C ARG A 44 2.84 4.39 15.91
N LYS A 45 1.89 5.24 16.26
CA LYS A 45 0.55 5.21 15.64
C LYS A 45 0.66 5.50 14.15
N ASN A 46 -0.07 4.76 13.32
CA ASN A 46 -0.15 5.03 11.89
C ASN A 46 -0.90 6.37 11.65
N SER A 47 -0.14 7.40 11.25
CA SER A 47 -0.68 8.72 10.92
C SER A 47 -1.53 8.71 9.64
N MET A 48 -1.33 7.71 8.78
CA MET A 48 -2.06 7.51 7.51
C MET A 48 -3.17 6.46 7.65
N SER A 49 -3.70 6.26 8.87
CA SER A 49 -4.78 5.33 9.15
C SER A 49 -6.15 5.89 8.74
N ILE A 50 -7.16 5.02 8.79
CA ILE A 50 -8.56 5.34 8.42
C ILE A 50 -9.12 6.59 9.14
N SER A 51 -8.62 6.90 10.35
CA SER A 51 -9.04 8.10 11.09
C SER A 51 -8.58 9.41 10.42
N SER A 52 -7.45 9.39 9.72
CA SER A 52 -6.90 10.57 9.02
C SER A 52 -7.53 10.81 7.64
N TRP A 53 -8.10 9.76 7.02
CA TRP A 53 -8.62 9.87 5.65
C TRP A 53 -9.80 10.84 5.53
N SER A 54 -10.64 10.94 6.55
CA SER A 54 -11.74 11.92 6.55
C SER A 54 -11.24 13.37 6.53
N LYS A 55 -10.17 13.65 7.31
CA LYS A 55 -9.55 14.98 7.34
C LYS A 55 -8.98 15.33 5.97
N LEU A 56 -8.32 14.36 5.32
CA LEU A 56 -7.72 14.56 4.01
C LEU A 56 -8.80 14.74 2.91
N LEU A 57 -9.88 13.95 2.96
CA LEU A 57 -11.04 14.10 2.08
C LEU A 57 -11.67 15.50 2.20
N ASN A 58 -11.83 16.00 3.42
CA ASN A 58 -12.36 17.35 3.67
C ASN A 58 -11.44 18.44 3.11
N LYS A 59 -10.11 18.29 3.25
CA LYS A 59 -9.13 19.21 2.66
C LYS A 59 -9.17 19.25 1.12
N ILE A 60 -9.43 18.11 0.47
CA ILE A 60 -9.63 18.05 -0.99
C ILE A 60 -10.92 18.78 -1.37
N GLY A 61 -12.00 18.54 -0.61
CA GLY A 61 -13.31 19.16 -0.81
C GLY A 61 -13.80 19.00 -2.24
N ASN A 62 -14.51 19.99 -2.75
CA ASN A 62 -15.05 19.97 -4.11
C ASN A 62 -14.00 20.10 -5.22
N ARG A 63 -12.76 20.45 -4.86
CA ARG A 63 -11.64 20.59 -5.83
C ARG A 63 -11.27 19.28 -6.53
N GLY A 64 -11.62 18.12 -5.94
CA GLY A 64 -11.44 16.81 -6.57
C GLY A 64 -12.04 16.71 -7.97
N LYS A 65 -13.11 17.47 -8.29
CA LYS A 65 -13.71 17.55 -9.63
C LYS A 65 -12.73 18.03 -10.72
N LYS A 66 -11.67 18.77 -10.35
CA LYS A 66 -10.59 19.20 -11.27
C LYS A 66 -9.73 18.01 -11.74
N ILE A 67 -9.76 16.88 -11.06
CA ILE A 67 -9.02 15.64 -11.39
C ILE A 67 -9.94 14.71 -12.19
N ASP A 68 -11.13 14.43 -11.65
CA ASP A 68 -12.16 13.58 -12.26
C ASP A 68 -13.53 14.01 -11.72
N VAL A 69 -14.52 14.15 -12.60
CA VAL A 69 -15.86 14.65 -12.27
C VAL A 69 -16.52 13.82 -11.15
N ASN A 70 -16.27 12.52 -11.11
CA ASN A 70 -16.85 11.58 -10.13
C ASN A 70 -15.94 11.33 -8.92
N LEU A 71 -14.76 11.96 -8.83
CA LEU A 71 -13.78 11.65 -7.82
C LEU A 71 -14.32 11.85 -6.40
N ASN A 72 -15.01 12.96 -6.15
CA ASN A 72 -15.55 13.26 -4.83
C ASN A 72 -16.58 12.21 -4.38
N SER A 73 -17.47 11.81 -5.28
CA SER A 73 -18.47 10.76 -5.00
C SER A 73 -17.78 9.43 -4.72
N LEU A 74 -16.83 9.03 -5.58
CA LEU A 74 -16.05 7.81 -5.41
C LEU A 74 -15.35 7.77 -4.05
N MET A 75 -14.63 8.84 -3.66
CA MET A 75 -13.90 8.89 -2.39
C MET A 75 -14.85 8.84 -1.18
N LYS A 76 -15.96 9.61 -1.20
CA LYS A 76 -16.94 9.66 -0.11
C LYS A 76 -17.65 8.30 0.10
N THR A 77 -18.16 7.71 -0.98
CA THR A 77 -18.86 6.42 -0.92
C THR A 77 -17.92 5.29 -0.50
N SER A 78 -16.70 5.25 -1.06
CA SER A 78 -15.68 4.26 -0.67
C SER A 78 -15.29 4.42 0.79
N LEU A 79 -15.05 5.64 1.27
CA LEU A 79 -14.68 5.87 2.67
C LEU A 79 -15.78 5.43 3.63
N LYS A 80 -17.05 5.73 3.31
CA LYS A 80 -18.20 5.32 4.13
C LYS A 80 -18.28 3.78 4.25
N ASP A 81 -18.18 3.07 3.12
CA ASP A 81 -18.27 1.61 3.11
C ASP A 81 -17.04 0.96 3.77
N ILE A 82 -15.84 1.44 3.48
CA ILE A 82 -14.60 0.95 4.11
C ILE A 82 -14.67 1.13 5.63
N LYS A 83 -15.08 2.29 6.13
CA LYS A 83 -15.22 2.53 7.57
C LYS A 83 -16.18 1.53 8.24
N LYS A 84 -17.30 1.22 7.59
CA LYS A 84 -18.28 0.26 8.12
C LYS A 84 -17.69 -1.16 8.21
N LYS A 85 -16.86 -1.55 7.24
CA LYS A 85 -16.31 -2.91 7.09
C LYS A 85 -14.89 -3.06 7.65
N TRP A 86 -14.26 -1.96 8.13
CA TRP A 86 -12.88 -2.00 8.62
C TRP A 86 -12.74 -2.95 9.80
N PRO A 87 -11.79 -3.89 9.77
CA PRO A 87 -11.63 -4.86 10.85
C PRO A 87 -11.28 -4.18 12.17
N ARG A 88 -11.82 -4.70 13.27
CA ARG A 88 -11.54 -4.16 14.61
C ARG A 88 -10.33 -4.80 15.27
N LYS A 89 -10.07 -6.07 14.99
CA LYS A 89 -9.02 -6.86 15.64
C LYS A 89 -8.42 -7.87 14.67
N LEU A 90 -7.17 -7.61 14.28
CA LEU A 90 -6.32 -8.52 13.52
C LEU A 90 -4.92 -8.55 14.15
N SER A 91 -4.09 -9.49 13.69
CA SER A 91 -2.67 -9.53 14.04
C SER A 91 -2.00 -8.21 13.72
N SER A 92 -1.40 -7.55 14.72
CA SER A 92 -0.83 -6.20 14.58
C SER A 92 0.64 -6.20 14.96
N GLY A 93 1.39 -5.24 14.44
CA GLY A 93 2.80 -5.04 14.71
C GLY A 93 3.36 -3.91 13.87
N ILE A 94 4.68 -3.84 13.78
CA ILE A 94 5.36 -2.83 12.98
C ILE A 94 5.23 -3.24 11.50
N ILE A 95 4.69 -2.33 10.70
CA ILE A 95 4.66 -2.39 9.23
C ILE A 95 5.58 -1.31 8.67
N HIS A 96 6.08 -1.50 7.46
CA HIS A 96 6.82 -0.47 6.73
C HIS A 96 5.88 0.68 6.30
N GLY A 97 4.69 0.33 5.81
CA GLY A 97 3.62 1.27 5.48
C GLY A 97 3.75 1.98 4.14
N ASP A 98 4.84 1.77 3.39
CA ASP A 98 5.07 2.41 2.08
C ASP A 98 5.95 1.56 1.14
N LEU A 99 5.70 0.24 1.07
CA LEU A 99 6.45 -0.68 0.22
C LEU A 99 6.03 -0.55 -1.25
N PHE A 100 6.61 0.44 -1.92
CA PHE A 100 6.63 0.60 -3.37
C PHE A 100 7.91 0.00 -3.95
N ILE A 101 7.94 -0.13 -5.28
CA ILE A 101 9.07 -0.73 -5.99
C ILE A 101 10.38 0.05 -5.76
N ASP A 102 10.31 1.37 -5.63
CA ASP A 102 11.41 2.29 -5.35
C ASP A 102 11.99 2.14 -3.92
N ASN A 103 11.26 1.47 -3.01
CA ASN A 103 11.71 1.17 -1.65
C ASN A 103 12.19 -0.28 -1.46
N ILE A 104 12.31 -1.06 -2.54
CA ILE A 104 12.68 -2.47 -2.52
C ILE A 104 13.93 -2.69 -3.36
N PHE A 105 15.06 -2.98 -2.70
CA PHE A 105 16.35 -3.09 -3.35
C PHE A 105 16.73 -4.54 -3.64
N PHE A 106 17.34 -4.72 -4.82
CA PHE A 106 17.87 -5.98 -5.32
C PHE A 106 19.35 -5.83 -5.63
N LYS A 107 20.15 -6.85 -5.30
CA LYS A 107 21.55 -7.00 -5.68
C LYS A 107 21.72 -8.32 -6.41
N ASN A 108 22.34 -8.32 -7.59
CA ASN A 108 22.48 -9.52 -8.43
C ASN A 108 21.15 -10.26 -8.67
N ASN A 109 20.10 -9.50 -8.98
CA ASN A 109 18.73 -9.99 -9.17
C ASN A 109 18.07 -10.70 -7.96
N LYS A 110 18.70 -10.70 -6.79
CA LYS A 110 18.14 -11.23 -5.53
C LYS A 110 17.66 -10.09 -4.65
N PHE A 111 16.55 -10.29 -3.94
CA PHE A 111 16.10 -9.36 -2.92
C PHE A 111 17.25 -9.08 -1.94
N TYR A 112 17.50 -7.81 -1.66
CA TYR A 112 18.58 -7.40 -0.78
C TYR A 112 18.09 -6.68 0.49
N GLY A 113 17.15 -5.73 0.34
CA GLY A 113 16.64 -5.00 1.49
C GLY A 113 15.49 -4.04 1.18
N TYR A 114 14.95 -3.48 2.25
CA TYR A 114 13.99 -2.38 2.22
C TYR A 114 14.67 -1.10 2.67
N ILE A 115 14.26 0.03 2.09
CA ILE A 115 14.70 1.37 2.46
C ILE A 115 13.49 2.26 2.75
N ASP A 116 13.72 3.46 3.29
CA ASP A 116 12.71 4.48 3.56
C ASP A 116 11.60 4.05 4.52
N PHE A 117 11.99 3.77 5.77
CA PHE A 117 11.07 3.44 6.86
C PHE A 117 10.32 4.66 7.45
N TYR A 118 10.24 5.78 6.73
CA TYR A 118 9.63 7.01 7.23
C TYR A 118 8.16 6.82 7.66
N PHE A 119 7.40 6.02 6.94
CA PHE A 119 5.99 5.72 7.25
C PHE A 119 5.80 4.50 8.16
N SER A 120 6.90 3.88 8.62
CA SER A 120 6.82 2.71 9.49
C SER A 120 6.03 3.03 10.77
N SER A 121 5.14 2.14 11.15
CA SER A 121 4.18 2.37 12.24
C SER A 121 3.55 1.05 12.69
N ASN A 122 2.82 1.07 13.82
CA ASN A 122 2.05 -0.08 14.27
C ASN A 122 0.68 -0.09 13.59
N ASP A 123 0.39 -1.16 12.85
CA ASP A 123 -0.90 -1.41 12.21
C ASP A 123 -1.14 -2.91 12.02
N PHE A 124 -2.23 -3.31 11.37
CA PHE A 124 -2.48 -4.71 11.02
C PHE A 124 -1.40 -5.21 10.06
N LEU A 125 -0.77 -6.34 10.38
CA LEU A 125 0.31 -6.91 9.55
C LEU A 125 -0.17 -7.21 8.12
N ILE A 126 -1.40 -7.72 7.98
CA ILE A 126 -2.00 -7.99 6.66
C ILE A 126 -2.27 -6.68 5.85
N TYR A 127 -2.33 -5.50 6.51
CA TYR A 127 -2.45 -4.23 5.81
C TYR A 127 -1.21 -3.90 4.97
N GLU A 128 0.00 -4.32 5.41
CA GLU A 128 1.21 -4.25 4.58
C GLU A 128 1.05 -5.04 3.28
N ILE A 129 0.49 -6.26 3.36
CA ILE A 129 0.22 -7.07 2.16
C ILE A 129 -0.78 -6.36 1.23
N ALA A 130 -1.81 -5.73 1.79
CA ALA A 130 -2.78 -4.95 1.01
C ALA A 130 -2.13 -3.73 0.31
N ILE A 131 -1.18 -3.06 0.97
CA ILE A 131 -0.35 -1.99 0.38
C ILE A 131 0.47 -2.55 -0.77
N CYS A 132 1.19 -3.66 -0.56
CA CYS A 132 2.02 -4.29 -1.58
C CYS A 132 1.22 -4.81 -2.78
N ILE A 133 0.02 -5.36 -2.57
CA ILE A 133 -0.87 -5.74 -3.67
C ILE A 133 -1.17 -4.52 -4.55
N ASN A 134 -1.51 -3.38 -3.96
CA ASN A 134 -1.76 -2.14 -4.68
C ASN A 134 -0.51 -1.60 -5.39
N ALA A 135 0.65 -1.68 -4.76
CA ALA A 135 1.88 -1.12 -5.29
C ALA A 135 2.53 -1.99 -6.37
N LEU A 136 2.53 -3.32 -6.19
CA LEU A 136 3.39 -4.26 -6.92
C LEU A 136 2.63 -5.22 -7.84
N CYS A 137 1.33 -5.45 -7.60
CA CYS A 137 0.55 -6.46 -8.33
C CYS A 137 -0.33 -5.86 -9.44
N PHE A 138 0.05 -4.70 -9.96
CA PHE A 138 -0.58 -4.10 -11.14
C PHE A 138 0.46 -3.85 -12.22
N ASP A 139 0.16 -4.27 -13.43
CA ASP A 139 0.98 -3.96 -14.60
C ASP A 139 0.40 -2.74 -15.32
N LYS A 140 1.25 -1.77 -15.64
CA LYS A 140 0.86 -0.61 -16.43
C LYS A 140 0.93 -0.96 -17.91
N LYS A 141 -0.18 -0.80 -18.63
CA LYS A 141 -0.26 -0.92 -20.10
C LYS A 141 -0.87 0.37 -20.64
N ASN A 142 -0.05 1.22 -21.25
CA ASN A 142 -0.41 2.58 -21.64
C ASN A 142 -0.94 3.40 -20.43
N THR A 143 -2.22 3.80 -20.47
CA THR A 143 -2.90 4.53 -19.37
C THR A 143 -3.66 3.63 -18.40
N LYS A 144 -3.71 2.31 -18.64
CA LYS A 144 -4.46 1.34 -17.85
C LYS A 144 -3.57 0.62 -16.83
N PHE A 145 -4.12 0.36 -15.66
CA PHE A 145 -3.51 -0.45 -14.61
C PHE A 145 -4.27 -1.77 -14.50
N ILE A 146 -3.63 -2.84 -14.94
CA ILE A 146 -4.23 -4.19 -15.02
C ILE A 146 -3.73 -5.00 -13.82
N PHE A 147 -4.66 -5.56 -13.06
CA PHE A 147 -4.33 -6.42 -11.93
C PHE A 147 -3.66 -7.71 -12.42
N ASN A 148 -2.48 -7.98 -11.90
CA ASN A 148 -1.73 -9.19 -12.15
C ASN A 148 -1.94 -10.18 -10.99
N LYS A 149 -2.95 -11.04 -11.15
CA LYS A 149 -3.32 -12.03 -10.13
C LYS A 149 -2.17 -12.98 -9.79
N LYS A 150 -1.34 -13.37 -10.79
CA LYS A 150 -0.17 -14.23 -10.53
C LYS A 150 0.84 -13.61 -9.58
N LYS A 151 1.08 -12.29 -9.70
CA LYS A 151 1.92 -11.55 -8.75
C LYS A 151 1.31 -11.54 -7.35
N SER A 152 0.00 -11.28 -7.23
CA SER A 152 -0.70 -11.28 -5.94
C SER A 152 -0.65 -12.64 -5.25
N ILE A 153 -0.92 -13.72 -5.99
CA ILE A 153 -0.80 -15.09 -5.48
C ILE A 153 0.60 -15.35 -4.92
N ASN A 154 1.64 -14.99 -5.66
CA ASN A 154 3.01 -15.27 -5.25
C ASN A 154 3.46 -14.40 -4.07
N LEU A 155 3.05 -13.13 -4.02
CA LEU A 155 3.28 -12.27 -2.86
C LEU A 155 2.66 -12.89 -1.59
N ILE A 156 1.41 -13.32 -1.66
CA ILE A 156 0.70 -13.95 -0.53
C ILE A 156 1.32 -15.31 -0.19
N LYS A 157 1.69 -16.14 -1.18
CA LYS A 157 2.39 -17.42 -0.96
C LYS A 157 3.73 -17.20 -0.26
N GLY A 158 4.53 -16.24 -0.71
CA GLY A 158 5.80 -15.90 -0.09
C GLY A 158 5.62 -15.49 1.37
N TYR A 159 4.68 -14.61 1.67
CA TYR A 159 4.34 -14.22 3.04
C TYR A 159 3.90 -15.42 3.88
N SER A 160 2.98 -16.22 3.36
CA SER A 160 2.38 -17.35 4.06
C SER A 160 3.34 -18.52 4.28
N SER A 161 4.49 -18.55 3.57
CA SER A 161 5.53 -19.56 3.78
C SER A 161 6.19 -19.47 5.17
N LEU A 162 6.19 -18.28 5.78
CA LEU A 162 6.75 -18.02 7.11
C LEU A 162 5.69 -17.60 8.14
N LYS A 163 4.61 -16.96 7.70
CA LYS A 163 3.55 -16.47 8.57
C LYS A 163 2.18 -16.72 7.93
N LYS A 164 1.52 -17.80 8.34
CA LYS A 164 0.18 -18.17 7.87
C LYS A 164 -0.84 -17.05 8.15
N LEU A 165 -1.74 -16.84 7.20
CA LEU A 165 -2.88 -15.94 7.36
C LEU A 165 -4.04 -16.69 8.03
N SER A 166 -4.63 -16.07 9.05
CA SER A 166 -5.89 -16.53 9.62
C SER A 166 -7.07 -16.28 8.69
N GLU A 167 -8.19 -16.99 8.87
CA GLU A 167 -9.40 -16.76 8.07
C GLU A 167 -9.90 -15.31 8.19
N LYS A 168 -9.84 -14.72 9.40
CA LYS A 168 -10.20 -13.31 9.61
C LYS A 168 -9.32 -12.34 8.80
N GLU A 169 -8.03 -12.63 8.65
CA GLU A 169 -7.13 -11.84 7.82
C GLU A 169 -7.46 -12.00 6.34
N LYS A 170 -7.76 -13.20 5.88
CA LYS A 170 -8.19 -13.46 4.50
C LYS A 170 -9.50 -12.75 4.18
N ASP A 171 -10.51 -12.85 5.05
CA ASP A 171 -11.81 -12.18 4.89
C ASP A 171 -11.68 -10.65 4.86
N SER A 172 -10.69 -10.12 5.58
CA SER A 172 -10.43 -8.68 5.64
C SER A 172 -9.62 -8.14 4.47
N LEU A 173 -8.97 -8.99 3.64
CA LEU A 173 -8.01 -8.54 2.64
C LEU A 173 -8.64 -7.58 1.62
N ASN A 174 -9.86 -7.84 1.16
CA ASN A 174 -10.52 -6.95 0.20
C ASN A 174 -10.70 -5.54 0.76
N VAL A 175 -11.28 -5.39 1.94
CA VAL A 175 -11.51 -4.06 2.53
C VAL A 175 -10.19 -3.35 2.84
N LEU A 176 -9.12 -4.08 3.18
CA LEU A 176 -7.79 -3.52 3.42
C LEU A 176 -7.15 -3.05 2.10
N CYS A 177 -7.28 -3.81 1.00
CA CYS A 177 -6.83 -3.39 -0.33
C CYS A 177 -7.57 -2.13 -0.82
N ARG A 178 -8.87 -2.06 -0.60
CA ARG A 178 -9.69 -0.87 -0.88
C ARG A 178 -9.25 0.32 -0.02
N GLY A 179 -8.95 0.07 1.25
CA GLY A 179 -8.42 1.07 2.18
C GLY A 179 -7.07 1.62 1.74
N ALA A 180 -6.13 0.74 1.37
CA ALA A 180 -4.83 1.13 0.84
C ALA A 180 -4.99 1.95 -0.45
N ALA A 181 -5.83 1.49 -1.40
CA ALA A 181 -6.11 2.23 -2.62
C ALA A 181 -6.70 3.63 -2.36
N LEU A 182 -7.66 3.73 -1.42
CA LEU A 182 -8.26 5.01 -1.04
C LEU A 182 -7.24 5.93 -0.35
N ARG A 183 -6.40 5.41 0.54
CA ARG A 183 -5.31 6.17 1.18
C ARG A 183 -4.44 6.85 0.14
N TYR A 184 -3.92 6.08 -0.82
CA TYR A 184 -3.04 6.63 -1.86
C TYR A 184 -3.78 7.53 -2.85
N LEU A 185 -5.06 7.26 -3.13
CA LEU A 185 -5.88 8.17 -3.91
C LEU A 185 -6.03 9.53 -3.24
N LEU A 186 -6.33 9.54 -1.94
CA LEU A 186 -6.50 10.79 -1.17
C LEU A 186 -5.20 11.58 -1.08
N THR A 187 -4.07 10.95 -0.79
CA THR A 187 -2.77 11.64 -0.72
C THR A 187 -2.38 12.21 -2.07
N ARG A 188 -2.44 11.42 -3.14
CA ARG A 188 -2.10 11.89 -4.49
C ARG A 188 -3.04 12.98 -5.00
N ALA A 189 -4.34 12.89 -4.70
CA ALA A 189 -5.29 13.93 -5.07
C ALA A 189 -5.01 15.24 -4.31
N TYR A 190 -4.67 15.14 -3.03
CA TYR A 190 -4.27 16.28 -2.23
C TYR A 190 -3.00 16.94 -2.77
N ASP A 191 -1.97 16.15 -3.05
CA ASP A 191 -0.69 16.64 -3.58
C ASP A 191 -0.89 17.27 -4.97
N TYR A 192 -1.67 16.62 -5.86
CA TYR A 192 -1.98 17.14 -7.18
C TYR A 192 -2.64 18.53 -7.13
N LEU A 193 -3.49 18.78 -6.13
CA LEU A 193 -4.24 20.03 -5.97
C LEU A 193 -3.48 21.13 -5.23
N ASN A 194 -2.42 20.79 -4.50
CA ASN A 194 -1.76 21.73 -3.57
C ASN A 194 -0.25 21.88 -3.80
N THR A 195 0.38 21.02 -4.62
CA THR A 195 1.80 21.18 -4.93
C THR A 195 2.00 22.37 -5.87
N PRO A 196 2.87 23.34 -5.52
CA PRO A 196 3.18 24.47 -6.37
C PRO A 196 3.76 24.02 -7.73
N LYS A 197 3.45 24.77 -8.81
CA LYS A 197 3.93 24.43 -10.16
C LYS A 197 5.46 24.44 -10.30
N ASN A 198 6.14 25.22 -9.49
CA ASN A 198 7.61 25.32 -9.44
C ASN A 198 8.28 24.34 -8.46
N ALA A 199 7.53 23.42 -7.85
CA ALA A 199 8.11 22.41 -6.98
C ALA A 199 8.94 21.39 -7.78
N ILE A 200 10.10 21.03 -7.28
CA ILE A 200 11.01 20.05 -7.91
C ILE A 200 10.46 18.61 -7.82
N ILE A 201 9.36 18.41 -7.09
CA ILE A 201 8.78 17.09 -6.82
C ILE A 201 7.89 16.63 -7.99
N LYS A 202 8.11 15.41 -8.48
CA LYS A 202 7.24 14.79 -9.48
C LYS A 202 5.93 14.33 -8.84
N ILE A 203 4.84 15.03 -9.16
CA ILE A 203 3.50 14.70 -8.67
C ILE A 203 3.04 13.36 -9.27
N LYS A 204 2.72 12.39 -8.41
CA LYS A 204 2.20 11.09 -8.84
C LYS A 204 0.73 11.23 -9.27
N ASN A 205 0.36 10.66 -10.43
CA ASN A 205 -0.98 10.81 -11.01
C ASN A 205 -2.05 10.09 -10.15
N PRO A 206 -3.12 10.77 -9.69
CA PRO A 206 -4.21 10.15 -8.93
C PRO A 206 -5.03 9.12 -9.73
N HIS A 207 -5.10 9.24 -11.06
CA HIS A 207 -5.89 8.33 -11.91
C HIS A 207 -5.49 6.86 -11.77
N GLU A 208 -4.24 6.57 -11.44
CA GLU A 208 -3.79 5.23 -11.10
C GLU A 208 -4.65 4.62 -9.98
N TYR A 209 -4.84 5.35 -8.90
CA TYR A 209 -5.56 4.84 -7.74
C TYR A 209 -7.08 4.94 -7.88
N ILE A 210 -7.60 5.78 -8.77
CA ILE A 210 -9.01 5.73 -9.20
C ILE A 210 -9.29 4.38 -9.84
N GLN A 211 -8.44 3.92 -10.77
CA GLN A 211 -8.60 2.64 -11.45
C GLN A 211 -8.48 1.46 -10.48
N LYS A 212 -7.45 1.45 -9.63
CA LYS A 212 -7.21 0.39 -8.65
C LYS A 212 -8.36 0.28 -7.66
N LEU A 213 -8.84 1.40 -7.11
CA LEU A 213 -9.99 1.41 -6.19
C LEU A 213 -11.27 0.91 -6.85
N LYS A 214 -11.56 1.35 -8.08
CA LYS A 214 -12.70 0.85 -8.86
C LYS A 214 -12.63 -0.65 -9.10
N LEU A 215 -11.43 -1.20 -9.34
CA LEU A 215 -11.25 -2.64 -9.51
C LEU A 215 -11.48 -3.39 -8.20
N HIS A 216 -10.83 -2.96 -7.11
CA HIS A 216 -11.03 -3.60 -5.80
C HIS A 216 -12.49 -3.55 -5.30
N ASN A 217 -13.26 -2.53 -5.71
CA ASN A 217 -14.69 -2.46 -5.43
C ASN A 217 -15.51 -3.56 -6.15
N LYS A 218 -14.99 -4.15 -7.23
CA LYS A 218 -15.61 -5.28 -7.94
C LYS A 218 -15.24 -6.64 -7.34
N PHE A 219 -14.15 -6.70 -6.59
CA PHE A 219 -13.71 -7.92 -5.92
C PHE A 219 -14.59 -8.20 -4.70
N ILE A 220 -14.86 -9.46 -4.43
CA ILE A 220 -15.81 -9.89 -3.40
C ILE A 220 -15.06 -10.45 -2.20
N ASN A 221 -14.05 -11.29 -2.42
CA ASN A 221 -13.41 -12.05 -1.36
C ASN A 221 -11.93 -12.35 -1.66
N PHE A 222 -11.31 -13.15 -0.80
CA PHE A 222 -9.91 -13.54 -0.88
C PHE A 222 -9.54 -14.25 -2.19
N LYS A 223 -10.47 -15.03 -2.77
CA LYS A 223 -10.21 -15.78 -4.02
C LYS A 223 -9.91 -14.87 -5.22
N ASP A 224 -10.37 -13.63 -5.19
CA ASP A 224 -10.07 -12.66 -6.24
C ASP A 224 -8.58 -12.27 -6.25
N TYR A 225 -7.89 -12.44 -5.12
CA TYR A 225 -6.46 -12.14 -4.94
C TYR A 225 -5.57 -13.37 -5.00
N TYR A 226 -6.09 -14.57 -4.70
CA TYR A 226 -5.26 -15.73 -4.41
C TYR A 226 -5.55 -16.99 -5.26
N ASN A 227 -6.76 -17.21 -5.77
CA ASN A 227 -7.09 -18.41 -6.57
C ASN A 227 -7.01 -18.18 -8.07
#